data_e35b8fe0553971eab64938395e45eae6
#
_entry.id   e35b8fe0553971eab64938395e45eae6
#
_cell.length_a   1.000
_cell.length_b   1.000
_cell.length_c   1.000
_cell.angle_alpha   90.00
_cell.angle_beta   90.00
_cell.angle_gamma   90.00
#
_symmetry.space_group_name_H-M   'P 1'
#
loop_
_entity.id
_entity.type
_entity.pdbx_description
1 polymer ?
#
loop_
_entity_poly.entity_id
_entity_poly.type
_entity_poly.pdbx_seq_one_letter_code
_entity_poly.pdbx_strand_id
1 'polypeptide(L)'
;MEQIITKLVQDFEQGKMTRRQLIQGLTLAATAAISGVSAASAVPAQANGYVAKALAFNHVSYQVSDYKKCRDFYAGLFGMKVSMDDGMQCRLSFGDNILIVRNRTPAPKVDHIAYTLAGWDTDKSVKPAVEAELKRRGLQIRTTEGSFHISDPEGFEVQMGGKNH
;
A
#
# COMPACT_ATOMS: atom_id res chain seq x y z
N MET A 1 -2.68 30.14 22.36
CA MET A 1 -3.13 28.73 22.35
C MET A 1 -4.55 28.59 22.87
N GLU A 2 -4.85 29.15 23.99
CA GLU A 2 -6.19 29.13 24.62
C GLU A 2 -7.30 29.57 23.64
N GLN A 3 -7.10 30.65 22.91
CA GLN A 3 -8.06 31.15 21.91
C GLN A 3 -8.33 30.15 20.77
N ILE A 4 -7.34 29.36 20.35
CA ILE A 4 -7.50 28.33 19.29
C ILE A 4 -8.34 27.18 19.84
N ILE A 5 -8.04 26.72 21.04
CA ILE A 5 -8.79 25.64 21.71
C ILE A 5 -10.25 26.08 21.94
N THR A 6 -10.46 27.26 22.45
CA THR A 6 -11.80 27.84 22.68
C THR A 6 -12.61 27.90 21.39
N LYS A 7 -11.98 28.34 20.28
CA LYS A 7 -12.65 28.40 18.97
C LYS A 7 -13.02 27.02 18.44
N LEU A 8 -12.13 26.02 18.55
CA LEU A 8 -12.42 24.65 18.12
C LEU A 8 -13.59 24.04 18.90
N VAL A 9 -13.66 24.27 20.20
CA VAL A 9 -14.77 23.79 21.03
C VAL A 9 -16.08 24.49 20.64
N GLN A 10 -16.07 25.81 20.46
CA GLN A 10 -17.24 26.58 20.02
C GLN A 10 -17.76 26.12 18.65
N ASP A 11 -16.86 25.90 17.68
CA ASP A 11 -17.24 25.44 16.34
C ASP A 11 -17.85 24.02 16.40
N PHE A 12 -17.39 23.18 17.32
CA PHE A 12 -17.98 21.86 17.58
C PHE A 12 -19.37 21.95 18.21
N GLU A 13 -19.53 22.77 19.26
CA GLU A 13 -20.81 22.98 19.95
C GLU A 13 -21.87 23.61 19.03
N GLN A 14 -21.43 24.40 18.02
CA GLN A 14 -22.30 24.99 17.01
C GLN A 14 -22.57 24.05 15.83
N GLY A 15 -22.13 22.78 15.90
CA GLY A 15 -22.32 21.80 14.83
C GLY A 15 -21.55 22.08 13.52
N LYS A 16 -20.57 22.98 13.55
CA LYS A 16 -19.76 23.36 12.38
C LYS A 16 -18.63 22.36 12.08
N MET A 17 -18.36 21.46 13.01
CA MET A 17 -17.37 20.39 12.84
C MET A 17 -17.78 19.10 13.54
N THR A 18 -17.26 17.98 13.06
CA THR A 18 -17.46 16.66 13.66
C THR A 18 -16.53 16.43 14.85
N ARG A 19 -16.89 15.49 15.74
CA ARG A 19 -16.05 15.06 16.87
C ARG A 19 -14.63 14.67 16.42
N ARG A 20 -14.50 14.06 15.25
CA ARG A 20 -13.20 13.67 14.66
C ARG A 20 -12.36 14.89 14.30
N GLN A 21 -12.97 15.91 13.69
CA GLN A 21 -12.30 17.16 13.33
C GLN A 21 -11.87 17.95 14.57
N LEU A 22 -12.68 17.94 15.63
CA LEU A 22 -12.31 18.54 16.91
C LEU A 22 -11.06 17.87 17.51
N ILE A 23 -11.03 16.53 17.58
CA ILE A 23 -9.87 15.77 18.11
C ILE A 23 -8.62 16.06 17.29
N GLN A 24 -8.72 16.08 15.95
CA GLN A 24 -7.60 16.40 15.07
C GLN A 24 -7.08 17.83 15.28
N GLY A 25 -7.97 18.81 15.41
CA GLY A 25 -7.61 20.20 15.68
C GLY A 25 -6.91 20.40 17.03
N LEU A 26 -7.38 19.71 18.07
CA LEU A 26 -6.77 19.74 19.41
C LEU A 26 -5.37 19.08 19.40
N THR A 27 -5.19 17.98 18.68
CA THR A 27 -3.87 17.30 18.53
C THR A 27 -2.86 18.21 17.83
N LEU A 28 -3.26 18.91 16.76
CA LEU A 28 -2.41 19.88 16.05
C LEU A 28 -2.04 21.08 16.96
N ALA A 29 -2.98 21.59 17.74
CA ALA A 29 -2.72 22.69 18.66
C ALA A 29 -1.74 22.28 19.78
N ALA A 30 -1.81 21.04 20.27
CA ALA A 30 -0.92 20.52 21.30
C ALA A 30 0.51 20.29 20.80
N THR A 31 0.68 19.83 19.56
CA THR A 31 2.02 19.60 18.96
C THR A 31 2.75 20.90 18.62
N ALA A 32 2.04 21.97 18.27
CA ALA A 32 2.64 23.30 18.02
C ALA A 32 3.23 23.95 19.28
N ALA A 33 2.84 23.49 20.47
CA ALA A 33 3.29 24.04 21.75
C ALA A 33 4.61 23.45 22.27
N ILE A 34 5.04 22.29 21.75
CA ILE A 34 6.18 21.52 22.28
C ILE A 34 7.43 21.68 21.41
N SER A 35 7.32 22.25 20.20
CA SER A 35 8.39 22.24 19.21
C SER A 35 8.93 23.62 18.90
N GLY A 36 9.98 24.00 19.60
CA GLY A 36 11.02 24.90 19.09
C GLY A 36 11.95 24.16 18.09
N VAL A 37 11.44 23.28 17.26
CA VAL A 37 12.20 22.52 16.27
C VAL A 37 11.74 22.93 14.87
N SER A 38 12.72 23.34 14.03
CA SER A 38 12.57 23.64 12.61
C SER A 38 11.50 22.79 11.91
N ALA A 39 10.69 23.46 11.10
CA ALA A 39 9.74 22.84 10.20
C ALA A 39 10.46 21.93 9.18
N ALA A 40 10.78 20.71 9.58
CA ALA A 40 10.89 19.61 8.64
C ALA A 40 9.47 19.40 8.11
N SER A 41 9.30 19.49 6.81
CA SER A 41 8.03 19.40 6.07
C SER A 41 7.17 18.26 6.64
N ALA A 42 6.19 18.60 7.46
CA ALA A 42 5.19 17.65 7.90
C ALA A 42 4.40 17.27 6.64
N VAL A 43 4.62 16.06 6.15
CA VAL A 43 3.76 15.46 5.14
C VAL A 43 2.34 15.53 5.72
N PRO A 44 1.37 16.18 5.06
CA PRO A 44 0.04 16.32 5.61
C PRO A 44 -0.53 14.92 5.84
N ALA A 45 -0.84 14.60 7.10
CA ALA A 45 -1.58 13.39 7.44
C ALA A 45 -2.88 13.45 6.64
N GLN A 46 -3.03 12.54 5.67
CA GLN A 46 -4.22 12.54 4.83
C GLN A 46 -5.46 12.38 5.71
N ALA A 47 -6.49 13.20 5.47
CA ALA A 47 -7.72 13.28 6.25
C ALA A 47 -8.47 11.94 6.43
N ASN A 48 -8.07 10.90 5.72
CA ASN A 48 -8.69 9.57 5.70
C ASN A 48 -7.94 8.50 6.53
N GLY A 49 -6.83 8.83 7.18
CA GLY A 49 -6.09 7.89 8.04
C GLY A 49 -5.27 6.82 7.33
N TYR A 50 -5.11 6.89 6.00
CA TYR A 50 -4.20 6.06 5.22
C TYR A 50 -3.20 6.93 4.46
N VAL A 51 -1.98 6.43 4.24
CA VAL A 51 -0.89 7.15 3.56
C VAL A 51 -1.06 7.10 2.03
N ALA A 52 -1.60 6.02 1.51
CA ALA A 52 -1.94 5.86 0.10
C ALA A 52 -3.14 4.92 -0.06
N LYS A 53 -4.03 5.23 -1.00
CA LYS A 53 -5.20 4.41 -1.29
C LYS A 53 -4.83 3.27 -2.21
N ALA A 54 -5.12 2.02 -1.83
CA ALA A 54 -5.11 0.90 -2.76
C ALA A 54 -6.26 1.06 -3.76
N LEU A 55 -5.95 0.99 -5.05
CA LEU A 55 -6.91 1.16 -6.15
C LEU A 55 -7.37 -0.17 -6.71
N ALA A 56 -6.45 -1.11 -6.84
CA ALA A 56 -6.70 -2.38 -7.48
C ALA A 56 -5.81 -3.46 -6.88
N PHE A 57 -6.29 -4.68 -7.02
CA PHE A 57 -5.49 -5.88 -6.90
C PHE A 57 -4.66 -6.01 -8.18
N ASN A 58 -3.34 -5.96 -8.07
CA ASN A 58 -2.46 -6.01 -9.23
C ASN A 58 -2.22 -7.44 -9.68
N HIS A 59 -1.71 -8.28 -8.78
CA HIS A 59 -1.50 -9.70 -9.06
C HIS A 59 -1.40 -10.56 -7.80
N VAL A 60 -1.57 -11.86 -7.97
CA VAL A 60 -1.14 -12.88 -7.00
C VAL A 60 0.01 -13.65 -7.60
N SER A 61 1.02 -13.93 -6.79
CA SER A 61 2.13 -14.78 -7.16
C SER A 61 2.11 -16.09 -6.37
N TYR A 62 2.18 -17.22 -7.09
CA TYR A 62 2.23 -18.57 -6.54
C TYR A 62 3.61 -19.19 -6.71
N GLN A 63 4.08 -19.85 -5.69
CA GLN A 63 5.20 -20.79 -5.76
C GLN A 63 4.66 -22.20 -6.03
N VAL A 64 5.16 -22.81 -7.08
CA VAL A 64 4.77 -24.16 -7.50
C VAL A 64 5.99 -25.00 -7.85
N SER A 65 5.86 -26.32 -7.83
CA SER A 65 6.93 -27.23 -8.23
C SER A 65 7.08 -27.36 -9.75
N ASP A 66 6.01 -27.10 -10.50
CA ASP A 66 5.99 -27.15 -11.97
C ASP A 66 5.06 -26.05 -12.53
N TYR A 67 5.66 -24.90 -12.87
CA TYR A 67 4.89 -23.78 -13.39
C TYR A 67 4.24 -24.05 -14.74
N LYS A 68 4.84 -24.94 -15.57
CA LYS A 68 4.30 -25.27 -16.92
C LYS A 68 2.98 -26.00 -16.81
N LYS A 69 2.87 -26.97 -15.90
CA LYS A 69 1.60 -27.66 -15.63
C LYS A 69 0.53 -26.69 -15.13
N CYS A 70 0.88 -25.78 -14.24
CA CYS A 70 -0.06 -24.77 -13.74
C CYS A 70 -0.44 -23.77 -14.84
N ARG A 71 0.53 -23.29 -15.65
CA ARG A 71 0.27 -22.45 -16.81
C ARG A 71 -0.76 -23.09 -17.73
N ASP A 72 -0.50 -24.33 -18.14
CA ASP A 72 -1.35 -25.05 -19.11
C ASP A 72 -2.74 -25.34 -18.53
N PHE A 73 -2.82 -25.63 -17.22
CA PHE A 73 -4.09 -25.79 -16.52
C PHE A 73 -4.94 -24.50 -16.54
N TYR A 74 -4.37 -23.35 -16.12
CA TYR A 74 -5.11 -22.10 -16.08
C TYR A 74 -5.43 -21.56 -17.48
N ALA A 75 -4.52 -21.69 -18.43
CA ALA A 75 -4.76 -21.29 -19.80
C ALA A 75 -5.83 -22.15 -20.46
N GLY A 76 -5.77 -23.48 -20.29
CA GLY A 76 -6.71 -24.42 -20.91
C GLY A 76 -8.10 -24.42 -20.28
N LEU A 77 -8.19 -24.31 -18.95
CA LEU A 77 -9.47 -24.37 -18.23
C LEU A 77 -10.22 -23.03 -18.22
N PHE A 78 -9.48 -21.92 -18.02
CA PHE A 78 -10.08 -20.58 -17.82
C PHE A 78 -9.81 -19.62 -18.97
N GLY A 79 -9.10 -20.04 -20.03
CA GLY A 79 -8.76 -19.18 -21.16
C GLY A 79 -7.83 -18.02 -20.80
N MET A 80 -7.04 -18.16 -19.71
CA MET A 80 -6.07 -17.13 -19.34
C MET A 80 -4.96 -17.04 -20.39
N LYS A 81 -4.55 -15.82 -20.74
CA LYS A 81 -3.52 -15.58 -21.74
C LYS A 81 -2.14 -15.53 -21.12
N VAL A 82 -1.19 -16.30 -21.66
CA VAL A 82 0.21 -16.17 -21.27
C VAL A 82 0.73 -14.83 -21.80
N SER A 83 1.01 -13.89 -20.92
CA SER A 83 1.52 -12.56 -21.25
C SER A 83 3.05 -12.45 -21.09
N MET A 84 3.65 -13.39 -20.34
CA MET A 84 5.10 -13.55 -20.19
C MET A 84 5.43 -14.98 -19.79
N ASP A 85 6.53 -15.53 -20.29
CA ASP A 85 7.11 -16.83 -19.89
C ASP A 85 8.63 -16.75 -20.05
N ASP A 86 9.38 -16.90 -18.95
CA ASP A 86 10.85 -16.81 -18.92
C ASP A 86 11.55 -18.16 -18.70
N GLY A 87 10.79 -19.26 -18.71
CA GLY A 87 11.31 -20.62 -18.47
C GLY A 87 11.34 -21.04 -17.00
N MET A 88 11.12 -20.11 -16.05
CA MET A 88 11.06 -20.36 -14.61
C MET A 88 9.73 -19.92 -14.00
N GLN A 89 9.06 -18.99 -14.64
CA GLN A 89 7.76 -18.47 -14.27
C GLN A 89 6.98 -18.02 -15.49
N CYS A 90 5.67 -17.85 -15.32
CA CYS A 90 4.84 -17.20 -16.33
C CYS A 90 3.88 -16.20 -15.68
N ARG A 91 3.45 -15.20 -16.47
CA ARG A 91 2.34 -14.31 -16.16
C ARG A 91 1.14 -14.72 -17.00
N LEU A 92 0.02 -14.95 -16.33
CA LEU A 92 -1.27 -15.27 -16.94
C LEU A 92 -2.19 -14.08 -16.74
N SER A 93 -2.69 -13.49 -17.82
CA SER A 93 -3.60 -12.34 -17.77
C SER A 93 -5.04 -12.76 -18.04
N PHE A 94 -5.99 -12.15 -17.27
CA PHE A 94 -7.42 -12.35 -17.43
C PHE A 94 -8.15 -11.08 -16.96
N GLY A 95 -8.87 -10.42 -17.88
CA GLY A 95 -9.36 -9.06 -17.64
C GLY A 95 -8.21 -8.13 -17.24
N ASP A 96 -8.38 -7.37 -16.17
CA ASP A 96 -7.36 -6.47 -15.63
C ASP A 96 -6.45 -7.12 -14.57
N ASN A 97 -6.54 -8.45 -14.41
CA ASN A 97 -5.82 -9.18 -13.37
C ASN A 97 -4.66 -9.99 -13.94
N ILE A 98 -3.71 -10.27 -13.07
CA ILE A 98 -2.53 -11.10 -13.37
C ILE A 98 -2.38 -12.18 -12.30
N LEU A 99 -2.14 -13.40 -12.75
CA LEU A 99 -1.64 -14.49 -11.95
C LEU A 99 -0.20 -14.78 -12.36
N ILE A 100 0.72 -14.78 -11.41
CA ILE A 100 2.13 -15.17 -11.64
C ILE A 100 2.34 -16.56 -11.03
N VAL A 101 2.79 -17.49 -11.84
CA VAL A 101 3.10 -18.85 -11.41
C VAL A 101 4.58 -19.10 -11.61
N ARG A 102 5.31 -19.44 -10.55
CA ARG A 102 6.77 -19.57 -10.58
C ARG A 102 7.27 -20.86 -9.92
N ASN A 103 8.31 -21.46 -10.50
CA ASN A 103 9.02 -22.55 -9.85
C ASN A 103 9.82 -22.02 -8.67
N ARG A 104 9.39 -22.35 -7.46
CA ARG A 104 10.04 -21.95 -6.22
C ARG A 104 9.67 -22.87 -5.08
N THR A 105 10.54 -23.00 -4.10
CA THR A 105 10.31 -23.77 -2.87
C THR A 105 10.21 -22.83 -1.67
N PRO A 106 9.39 -23.16 -0.65
CA PRO A 106 8.47 -24.28 -0.58
C PRO A 106 7.29 -24.15 -1.54
N ALA A 107 6.76 -25.28 -2.04
CA ALA A 107 5.60 -25.32 -2.92
C ALA A 107 4.61 -26.40 -2.47
N PRO A 108 3.28 -26.17 -2.56
CA PRO A 108 2.65 -24.93 -3.05
C PRO A 108 2.64 -23.84 -1.95
N LYS A 109 2.78 -22.57 -2.36
CA LYS A 109 2.69 -21.41 -1.47
C LYS A 109 2.25 -20.17 -2.23
N VAL A 110 1.48 -19.27 -1.61
CA VAL A 110 1.33 -17.89 -2.08
C VAL A 110 2.65 -17.17 -1.80
N ASP A 111 3.29 -16.65 -2.85
CA ASP A 111 4.56 -15.94 -2.75
C ASP A 111 4.31 -14.52 -2.23
N HIS A 112 3.44 -13.78 -2.88
CA HIS A 112 2.99 -12.46 -2.45
C HIS A 112 1.67 -12.04 -3.09
N ILE A 113 1.05 -11.04 -2.49
CA ILE A 113 -0.14 -10.35 -2.97
C ILE A 113 0.24 -8.91 -3.28
N ALA A 114 -0.08 -8.42 -4.48
CA ALA A 114 0.31 -7.11 -4.93
C ALA A 114 -0.87 -6.15 -5.11
N TYR A 115 -0.69 -4.90 -4.65
CA TYR A 115 -1.68 -3.83 -4.76
C TYR A 115 -1.12 -2.65 -5.53
N THR A 116 -1.97 -2.06 -6.39
CA THR A 116 -1.70 -0.79 -7.04
C THR A 116 -2.16 0.34 -6.12
N LEU A 117 -1.24 1.27 -5.82
CA LEU A 117 -1.53 2.43 -4.99
C LEU A 117 -1.84 3.68 -5.83
N ALA A 118 -2.77 4.50 -5.32
CA ALA A 118 -3.10 5.78 -5.93
C ALA A 118 -1.87 6.71 -5.96
N GLY A 119 -1.63 7.36 -7.08
CA GLY A 119 -0.58 8.36 -7.26
C GLY A 119 0.84 7.79 -7.34
N TRP A 120 1.06 6.49 -7.17
CA TRP A 120 2.40 5.90 -7.12
C TRP A 120 3.29 6.24 -8.32
N ASP A 121 2.75 6.22 -9.53
CA ASP A 121 3.49 6.50 -10.77
C ASP A 121 3.44 7.98 -11.18
N THR A 122 2.50 8.77 -10.61
CA THR A 122 2.21 10.13 -11.07
C THR A 122 2.55 11.22 -10.06
N ASP A 123 2.59 10.89 -8.77
CA ASP A 123 2.89 11.84 -7.68
C ASP A 123 4.17 11.41 -6.94
N LYS A 124 5.23 12.18 -7.13
CA LYS A 124 6.55 11.93 -6.54
C LYS A 124 6.56 11.93 -5.00
N SER A 125 5.54 12.49 -4.36
CA SER A 125 5.43 12.54 -2.90
C SER A 125 4.90 11.23 -2.30
N VAL A 126 4.21 10.38 -3.09
CA VAL A 126 3.55 9.16 -2.59
C VAL A 126 4.55 8.14 -2.09
N LYS A 127 5.57 7.79 -2.88
CA LYS A 127 6.56 6.79 -2.46
C LYS A 127 7.27 7.15 -1.15
N PRO A 128 7.82 8.37 -0.99
CA PRO A 128 8.44 8.78 0.28
C PRO A 128 7.44 8.78 1.46
N ALA A 129 6.19 9.17 1.22
CA ALA A 129 5.17 9.18 2.26
C ALA A 129 4.81 7.75 2.72
N VAL A 130 4.66 6.83 1.77
CA VAL A 130 4.43 5.40 2.07
C VAL A 130 5.61 4.83 2.84
N GLU A 131 6.84 5.05 2.37
CA GLU A 131 8.04 4.57 3.05
C GLU A 131 8.16 5.08 4.48
N ALA A 132 7.91 6.38 4.70
CA ALA A 132 7.91 6.99 6.02
C ALA A 132 6.86 6.37 6.95
N GLU A 133 5.65 6.12 6.44
CA GLU A 133 4.57 5.49 7.22
C GLU A 133 4.88 4.03 7.55
N LEU A 134 5.45 3.26 6.62
CA LEU A 134 5.87 1.88 6.88
C LEU A 134 6.97 1.83 7.97
N LYS A 135 7.96 2.72 7.88
CA LYS A 135 9.01 2.87 8.92
C LYS A 135 8.41 3.28 10.26
N ARG A 136 7.47 4.20 10.28
CA ARG A 136 6.77 4.64 11.50
C ARG A 136 6.01 3.49 12.18
N ARG A 137 5.49 2.55 11.38
CA ARG A 137 4.85 1.31 11.87
C ARG A 137 5.84 0.23 12.30
N GLY A 138 7.15 0.45 12.15
CA GLY A 138 8.18 -0.54 12.48
C GLY A 138 8.26 -1.70 11.49
N LEU A 139 7.70 -1.53 10.27
CA LEU A 139 7.72 -2.58 9.26
C LEU A 139 9.07 -2.64 8.55
N GLN A 140 9.57 -3.84 8.31
CA GLN A 140 10.74 -4.07 7.48
C GLN A 140 10.35 -3.95 6.01
N ILE A 141 11.06 -3.09 5.27
CA ILE A 141 10.76 -2.82 3.87
C ILE A 141 11.83 -3.46 3.00
N ARG A 142 11.40 -4.34 2.08
CA ARG A 142 12.23 -4.82 0.97
C ARG A 142 11.84 -4.01 -0.27
N THR A 143 12.79 -3.25 -0.79
CA THR A 143 12.58 -2.45 -2.01
C THR A 143 13.01 -3.25 -3.22
N THR A 144 12.17 -3.28 -4.24
CA THR A 144 12.48 -3.79 -5.58
C THR A 144 12.27 -2.66 -6.59
N GLU A 145 12.63 -2.89 -7.86
CA GLU A 145 12.40 -1.91 -8.90
C GLU A 145 10.92 -1.56 -8.99
N GLY A 146 10.59 -0.32 -8.64
CA GLY A 146 9.23 0.22 -8.72
C GLY A 146 8.27 -0.14 -7.58
N SER A 147 8.64 -0.97 -6.60
CA SER A 147 7.71 -1.38 -5.54
C SER A 147 8.37 -1.57 -4.17
N PHE A 148 7.53 -1.59 -3.12
CA PHE A 148 7.88 -1.98 -1.76
C PHE A 148 7.20 -3.30 -1.40
N HIS A 149 7.89 -4.10 -0.59
CA HIS A 149 7.40 -5.34 -0.02
C HIS A 149 7.51 -5.30 1.50
N ILE A 150 6.49 -5.76 2.17
CA ILE A 150 6.40 -5.89 3.62
C ILE A 150 5.75 -7.22 3.99
N SER A 151 5.84 -7.63 5.24
CA SER A 151 4.99 -8.68 5.78
C SER A 151 3.77 -8.08 6.45
N ASP A 152 2.60 -8.69 6.24
CA ASP A 152 1.41 -8.39 7.02
C ASP A 152 1.50 -9.03 8.43
N PRO A 153 0.53 -8.80 9.34
CA PRO A 153 0.58 -9.37 10.69
C PRO A 153 0.64 -10.90 10.78
N GLU A 154 0.16 -11.61 9.76
CA GLU A 154 0.19 -13.08 9.67
C GLU A 154 1.41 -13.61 8.89
N GLY A 155 2.27 -12.71 8.39
CA GLY A 155 3.48 -13.06 7.67
C GLY A 155 3.31 -13.26 6.17
N PHE A 156 2.15 -12.91 5.58
CA PHE A 156 2.01 -12.89 4.14
C PHE A 156 2.79 -11.72 3.55
N GLU A 157 3.51 -11.98 2.45
CA GLU A 157 4.21 -10.92 1.74
C GLU A 157 3.22 -10.08 0.93
N VAL A 158 3.23 -8.78 1.20
CA VAL A 158 2.43 -7.76 0.52
C VAL A 158 3.37 -6.88 -0.29
N GLN A 159 3.14 -6.83 -1.60
CA GLN A 159 3.80 -5.91 -2.52
C GLN A 159 2.90 -4.71 -2.77
N MET A 160 3.47 -3.53 -2.86
CA MET A 160 2.75 -2.30 -3.18
C MET A 160 3.55 -1.46 -4.16
N GLY A 161 2.86 -0.91 -5.16
CA GLY A 161 3.52 -0.17 -6.22
C GLY A 161 2.56 0.51 -7.17
N GLY A 162 3.05 0.82 -8.37
CA GLY A 162 2.28 1.37 -9.47
C GLY A 162 1.53 0.32 -10.26
N LYS A 163 1.12 0.68 -11.48
CA LYS A 163 0.37 -0.22 -12.36
C LYS A 163 1.23 -1.33 -12.96
N ASN A 164 2.52 -1.06 -13.18
CA ASN A 164 3.43 -1.94 -13.95
C ASN A 164 4.58 -2.52 -13.11
N HIS A 165 4.32 -2.88 -11.85
CA HIS A 165 5.33 -3.50 -10.97
C HIS A 165 5.19 -5.02 -10.89
#